data_62a6e6ff385f331a503b7e04dc200ea6
#
_entry.id   62a6e6ff385f331a503b7e04dc200ea6
#
_cell.length_a   1.000
_cell.length_b   1.000
_cell.length_c   1.000
_cell.angle_alpha   90.00
_cell.angle_beta   90.00
_cell.angle_gamma   90.00
#
_symmetry.space_group_name_H-M   'P 1'
#
loop_
_entity.id
_entity.type
_entity.pdbx_description
1 polymer ?
#
loop_
_entity_poly.entity_id
_entity_poly.type
_entity_poly.pdbx_seq_one_letter_code
_entity_poly.pdbx_strand_id
1 'polypeptide(L)'
;MVCKTYKQKQKMRDACRAAATILDKLCKMVAVGVNTYDLDQEGKRLMDLYEVKSACYGYRAGSRIFPAHTCLSVNDEVVHGIGDKRRILKDGDVISVDVCVSMDGHIGDNCRTVPVGSVSPEVERLLRVTEEALFL
;
A
#
# COMPACT_ATOMS: atom_id res chain seq x y z
N MET A 1 0.91 4.33 20.45
CA MET A 1 0.86 5.80 20.87
C MET A 1 -0.60 6.18 21.06
N VAL A 2 -0.92 7.00 22.06
CA VAL A 2 -2.28 7.57 22.24
C VAL A 2 -2.21 9.07 21.97
N CYS A 3 -2.92 9.56 20.95
CA CYS A 3 -2.99 10.98 20.63
C CYS A 3 -3.93 11.72 21.58
N LYS A 4 -3.38 12.44 22.54
CA LYS A 4 -4.14 13.16 23.59
C LYS A 4 -4.39 14.63 23.20
N THR A 5 -3.44 15.30 22.56
CA THR A 5 -3.54 16.73 22.22
C THR A 5 -4.08 16.94 20.80
N TYR A 6 -4.66 18.13 20.55
CA TYR A 6 -5.09 18.52 19.20
C TYR A 6 -3.93 18.44 18.20
N LYS A 7 -2.74 18.92 18.58
CA LYS A 7 -1.54 18.88 17.73
C LYS A 7 -1.14 17.46 17.33
N GLN A 8 -1.18 16.49 18.27
CA GLN A 8 -0.90 15.08 17.98
C GLN A 8 -1.94 14.47 17.04
N LYS A 9 -3.22 14.78 17.26
CA LYS A 9 -4.31 14.32 16.37
C LYS A 9 -4.14 14.88 14.96
N GLN A 10 -3.73 16.16 14.81
CA GLN A 10 -3.50 16.76 13.52
C GLN A 10 -2.33 16.09 12.78
N LYS A 11 -1.19 15.89 13.44
CA LYS A 11 -0.05 15.17 12.86
C LYS A 11 -0.40 13.74 12.43
N MET A 12 -1.21 13.02 13.20
CA MET A 12 -1.72 11.71 12.82
C MET A 12 -2.57 11.79 11.56
N ARG A 13 -3.48 12.76 11.47
CA ARG A 13 -4.30 12.97 10.26
C ARG A 13 -3.45 13.27 9.04
N ASP A 14 -2.40 14.06 9.19
CA ASP A 14 -1.51 14.42 8.08
C ASP A 14 -0.73 13.20 7.59
N ALA A 15 -0.21 12.35 8.49
CA ALA A 15 0.43 11.08 8.14
C ALA A 15 -0.55 10.13 7.42
N CYS A 16 -1.78 9.97 7.95
CA CYS A 16 -2.81 9.13 7.32
C CYS A 16 -3.24 9.67 5.95
N ARG A 17 -3.35 11.00 5.79
CA ARG A 17 -3.67 11.62 4.50
C ARG A 17 -2.56 11.40 3.47
N ALA A 18 -1.30 11.50 3.88
CA ALA A 18 -0.17 11.20 2.99
C ALA A 18 -0.21 9.74 2.53
N ALA A 19 -0.38 8.79 3.46
CA ALA A 19 -0.51 7.36 3.13
C ALA A 19 -1.66 7.12 2.13
N ALA A 20 -2.86 7.64 2.42
CA ALA A 20 -4.03 7.46 1.56
C ALA A 20 -3.84 8.08 0.16
N THR A 21 -3.19 9.26 0.08
CA THR A 21 -2.91 9.91 -1.20
C THR A 21 -1.91 9.12 -2.04
N ILE A 22 -0.87 8.56 -1.43
CA ILE A 22 0.11 7.73 -2.12
C ILE A 22 -0.55 6.43 -2.58
N LEU A 23 -1.33 5.78 -1.71
CA LEU A 23 -2.08 4.57 -2.04
C LEU A 23 -2.99 4.77 -3.25
N ASP A 24 -3.80 5.85 -3.27
CA ASP A 24 -4.70 6.15 -4.38
C ASP A 24 -3.95 6.32 -5.71
N LYS A 25 -2.79 6.98 -5.68
CA LYS A 25 -1.94 7.14 -6.87
C LYS A 25 -1.37 5.82 -7.35
N LEU A 26 -0.88 4.96 -6.45
CA LEU A 26 -0.35 3.63 -6.81
C LEU A 26 -1.45 2.71 -7.35
N CYS A 27 -2.62 2.70 -6.74
CA CYS A 27 -3.75 1.91 -7.22
C CYS A 27 -4.17 2.29 -8.65
N LYS A 28 -4.10 3.58 -9.01
CA LYS A 28 -4.38 4.06 -10.39
C LYS A 28 -3.32 3.63 -11.42
N MET A 29 -2.14 3.23 -10.99
CA MET A 29 -1.09 2.73 -11.87
C MET A 29 -1.16 1.22 -12.08
N VAL A 30 -1.95 0.52 -11.28
CA VAL A 30 -2.14 -0.94 -11.41
C VAL A 30 -2.83 -1.23 -12.74
N ALA A 31 -2.13 -1.96 -13.61
CA ALA A 31 -2.64 -2.37 -14.92
C ALA A 31 -1.92 -3.63 -15.40
N VAL A 32 -2.51 -4.32 -16.36
CA VAL A 32 -1.86 -5.44 -17.07
C VAL A 32 -0.54 -4.98 -17.66
N GLY A 33 0.53 -5.74 -17.47
CA GLY A 33 1.87 -5.44 -17.97
C GLY A 33 2.75 -4.60 -17.06
N VAL A 34 2.21 -4.03 -15.99
CA VAL A 34 2.99 -3.30 -14.97
C VAL A 34 3.76 -4.30 -14.12
N ASN A 35 5.03 -4.03 -13.82
CA ASN A 35 5.77 -4.86 -12.86
C ASN A 35 5.68 -4.29 -11.45
N THR A 36 5.71 -5.18 -10.46
CA THR A 36 5.52 -4.78 -9.07
C THR A 36 6.72 -4.00 -8.50
N TYR A 37 7.92 -4.16 -9.06
CA TYR A 37 9.08 -3.36 -8.67
C TYR A 37 8.90 -1.88 -9.05
N ASP A 38 8.37 -1.60 -10.25
CA ASP A 38 8.15 -0.21 -10.70
C ASP A 38 7.07 0.48 -9.85
N LEU A 39 6.04 -0.26 -9.41
CA LEU A 39 5.07 0.25 -8.43
C LEU A 39 5.72 0.61 -7.09
N ASP A 40 6.63 -0.23 -6.57
CA ASP A 40 7.36 0.06 -5.34
C ASP A 40 8.27 1.29 -5.48
N GLN A 41 8.98 1.42 -6.62
CA GLN A 41 9.83 2.58 -6.89
C GLN A 41 9.03 3.88 -7.04
N GLU A 42 7.84 3.81 -7.64
CA GLU A 42 6.93 4.96 -7.67
C GLU A 42 6.41 5.29 -6.26
N GLY A 43 6.13 4.28 -5.43
CA GLY A 43 5.81 4.45 -4.02
C GLY A 43 6.89 5.26 -3.30
N LYS A 44 8.16 4.88 -3.48
CA LYS A 44 9.30 5.62 -2.96
C LYS A 44 9.32 7.08 -3.45
N ARG A 45 9.19 7.29 -4.77
CA ARG A 45 9.19 8.62 -5.38
C ARG A 45 8.08 9.51 -4.82
N LEU A 46 6.89 8.95 -4.62
CA LEU A 46 5.77 9.66 -4.02
C LEU A 46 6.02 9.98 -2.54
N MET A 47 6.62 9.07 -1.77
CA MET A 47 7.01 9.33 -0.38
C MET A 47 8.01 10.49 -0.29
N ASP A 48 9.01 10.52 -1.17
CA ASP A 48 9.97 11.64 -1.25
C ASP A 48 9.24 12.96 -1.60
N LEU A 49 8.30 12.94 -2.57
CA LEU A 49 7.52 14.11 -2.99
C LEU A 49 6.64 14.69 -1.87
N TYR A 50 6.07 13.82 -1.03
CA TYR A 50 5.23 14.22 0.11
C TYR A 50 6.02 14.41 1.42
N GLU A 51 7.35 14.36 1.35
CA GLU A 51 8.27 14.54 2.49
C GLU A 51 7.98 13.57 3.65
N VAL A 52 7.59 12.33 3.32
CA VAL A 52 7.37 11.24 4.28
C VAL A 52 8.38 10.12 4.06
N LYS A 53 8.59 9.30 5.08
CA LYS A 53 9.48 8.13 5.00
C LYS A 53 8.66 6.85 4.97
N SER A 54 9.13 5.84 4.20
CA SER A 54 8.59 4.49 4.33
C SER A 54 8.81 3.98 5.74
N ALA A 55 7.74 3.47 6.36
CA ALA A 55 7.85 2.76 7.64
C ALA A 55 8.18 1.27 7.44
N CYS A 56 8.08 0.76 6.19
CA CYS A 56 8.41 -0.62 5.84
C CYS A 56 9.89 -0.79 5.51
N TYR A 57 10.49 0.13 4.73
CA TYR A 57 11.86 -0.02 4.26
C TYR A 57 12.86 -0.07 5.41
N GLY A 58 13.63 -1.14 5.46
CA GLY A 58 14.61 -1.34 6.52
C GLY A 58 14.03 -1.82 7.84
N TYR A 59 12.71 -2.09 7.91
CA TYR A 59 12.09 -2.67 9.10
C TYR A 59 12.71 -4.03 9.44
N ARG A 60 13.05 -4.23 10.71
CA ARG A 60 13.70 -5.44 11.21
C ARG A 60 12.71 -6.34 11.93
N ALA A 61 12.56 -7.57 11.43
CA ALA A 61 11.82 -8.65 12.09
C ALA A 61 12.82 -9.78 12.40
N GLY A 62 13.39 -9.78 13.59
CA GLY A 62 14.49 -10.70 13.95
C GLY A 62 15.73 -10.45 13.08
N SER A 63 16.19 -11.47 12.38
CA SER A 63 17.34 -11.40 11.43
C SER A 63 16.97 -10.87 10.04
N ARG A 64 15.68 -10.73 9.73
CA ARG A 64 15.22 -10.29 8.40
C ARG A 64 15.03 -8.78 8.37
N ILE A 65 15.40 -8.18 7.24
CA ILE A 65 15.16 -6.75 6.95
C ILE A 65 14.22 -6.67 5.77
N PHE A 66 13.13 -5.91 5.89
CA PHE A 66 12.19 -5.71 4.79
C PHE A 66 12.82 -4.78 3.74
N PRO A 67 12.93 -5.21 2.46
CA PRO A 67 13.75 -4.53 1.47
C PRO A 67 12.98 -3.55 0.57
N ALA A 68 11.66 -3.41 0.74
CA ALA A 68 10.78 -2.63 -0.13
C ALA A 68 10.15 -1.44 0.60
N HIS A 69 9.69 -0.44 -0.14
CA HIS A 69 9.07 0.77 0.39
C HIS A 69 7.58 0.60 0.67
N THR A 70 6.93 -0.33 -0.06
CA THR A 70 5.52 -0.68 0.02
C THR A 70 5.36 -2.19 0.10
N CYS A 71 4.19 -2.70 0.52
CA CYS A 71 3.87 -4.11 0.35
C CYS A 71 2.96 -4.26 -0.86
N LEU A 72 3.32 -5.17 -1.77
CA LEU A 72 2.64 -5.43 -3.03
C LEU A 72 2.36 -6.93 -3.14
N SER A 73 1.23 -7.34 -2.56
CA SER A 73 0.86 -8.75 -2.42
C SER A 73 -0.09 -9.16 -3.55
N VAL A 74 0.33 -10.11 -4.38
CA VAL A 74 -0.41 -10.53 -5.58
C VAL A 74 -1.08 -11.88 -5.34
N ASN A 75 -2.35 -11.99 -5.67
CA ASN A 75 -3.18 -13.19 -5.61
C ASN A 75 -3.19 -13.84 -4.22
N ASP A 76 -2.54 -14.99 -4.03
CA ASP A 76 -2.49 -15.78 -2.81
C ASP A 76 -1.49 -15.28 -1.74
N GLU A 77 -0.73 -14.22 -2.06
CA GLU A 77 0.10 -13.55 -1.05
C GLU A 77 -0.78 -12.76 -0.08
N VAL A 78 -0.86 -13.23 1.17
CA VAL A 78 -1.74 -12.60 2.17
C VAL A 78 -1.29 -11.19 2.53
N VAL A 79 0.02 -11.02 2.85
CA VAL A 79 0.63 -9.74 3.23
C VAL A 79 2.12 -9.72 2.89
N HIS A 80 2.73 -8.54 2.97
CA HIS A 80 4.18 -8.31 2.88
C HIS A 80 4.82 -8.78 1.57
N GLY A 81 4.06 -8.78 0.47
CA GLY A 81 4.59 -9.01 -0.87
C GLY A 81 5.65 -7.95 -1.21
N ILE A 82 6.73 -8.38 -1.86
CA ILE A 82 7.86 -7.53 -2.21
C ILE A 82 7.82 -7.27 -3.72
N GLY A 83 8.00 -6.00 -4.12
CA GLY A 83 8.12 -5.64 -5.53
C GLY A 83 9.28 -6.37 -6.22
N ASP A 84 9.00 -7.07 -7.32
CA ASP A 84 10.00 -7.87 -8.07
C ASP A 84 9.93 -7.46 -9.55
N LYS A 85 11.11 -7.22 -10.17
CA LYS A 85 11.24 -6.86 -11.59
C LYS A 85 10.71 -7.95 -12.54
N ARG A 86 10.70 -9.21 -12.08
CA ARG A 86 10.20 -10.35 -12.85
C ARG A 86 8.70 -10.57 -12.72
N ARG A 87 8.05 -9.95 -11.71
CA ARG A 87 6.62 -10.08 -11.47
C ARG A 87 5.86 -9.04 -12.25
N ILE A 88 5.35 -9.45 -13.40
CA ILE A 88 4.50 -8.65 -14.26
C ILE A 88 3.04 -9.00 -13.98
N LEU A 89 2.23 -7.99 -13.69
CA LEU A 89 0.80 -8.13 -13.45
C LEU A 89 0.08 -8.58 -14.73
N LYS A 90 -0.84 -9.53 -14.57
CA LYS A 90 -1.60 -10.16 -15.66
C LYS A 90 -3.08 -9.88 -15.54
N ASP A 91 -3.80 -10.00 -16.63
CA ASP A 91 -5.26 -9.96 -16.62
C ASP A 91 -5.82 -11.07 -15.72
N GLY A 92 -6.74 -10.71 -14.84
CA GLY A 92 -7.32 -11.61 -13.84
C GLY A 92 -6.59 -11.63 -12.49
N ASP A 93 -5.40 -11.05 -12.36
CA ASP A 93 -4.73 -10.91 -11.05
C ASP A 93 -5.50 -9.95 -10.13
N VAL A 94 -5.28 -10.10 -8.84
CA VAL A 94 -5.60 -9.09 -7.82
C VAL A 94 -4.32 -8.69 -7.10
N ILE A 95 -4.21 -7.42 -6.71
CA ILE A 95 -3.05 -6.95 -5.96
C ILE A 95 -3.50 -6.12 -4.76
N SER A 96 -3.00 -6.46 -3.58
CA SER A 96 -3.11 -5.62 -2.39
C SER A 96 -1.92 -4.67 -2.35
N VAL A 97 -2.21 -3.39 -2.49
CA VAL A 97 -1.24 -2.30 -2.36
C VAL A 97 -1.34 -1.75 -0.96
N ASP A 98 -0.26 -1.82 -0.21
CA ASP A 98 -0.22 -1.44 1.21
C ASP A 98 0.90 -0.42 1.43
N VAL A 99 0.52 0.76 1.93
CA VAL A 99 1.37 1.95 2.08
C VAL A 99 1.42 2.36 3.54
N CYS A 100 2.58 2.14 4.16
CA CYS A 100 2.84 2.55 5.53
C CYS A 100 3.94 3.62 5.55
N VAL A 101 3.61 4.82 6.01
CA VAL A 101 4.52 5.97 6.05
C VAL A 101 4.71 6.53 7.44
N SER A 102 5.86 7.11 7.68
CA SER A 102 6.19 7.87 8.90
C SER A 102 6.36 9.35 8.58
N MET A 103 5.65 10.19 9.31
CA MET A 103 5.70 11.65 9.23
C MET A 103 5.72 12.25 10.64
N ASP A 104 6.77 12.96 11.00
CA ASP A 104 6.90 13.63 12.32
C ASP A 104 6.66 12.68 13.52
N GLY A 105 7.11 11.43 13.42
CA GLY A 105 6.92 10.42 14.48
C GLY A 105 5.50 9.85 14.58
N HIS A 106 4.63 10.11 13.59
CA HIS A 106 3.29 9.51 13.45
C HIS A 106 3.27 8.60 12.23
N ILE A 107 2.51 7.51 12.32
CA ILE A 107 2.39 6.51 11.26
C ILE A 107 1.03 6.66 10.60
N GLY A 108 1.04 6.74 9.26
CA GLY A 108 -0.14 6.54 8.41
C GLY A 108 0.00 5.21 7.69
N ASP A 109 -1.05 4.40 7.73
CA ASP A 109 -1.07 3.05 7.20
C ASP A 109 -2.41 2.78 6.53
N ASN A 110 -2.38 2.43 5.24
CA ASN A 110 -3.57 2.18 4.42
C ASN A 110 -3.29 1.11 3.38
N CYS A 111 -4.23 0.18 3.24
CA CYS A 111 -4.18 -0.88 2.24
C CYS A 111 -5.45 -0.90 1.39
N ARG A 112 -5.32 -1.23 0.11
CA ARG A 112 -6.44 -1.51 -0.79
C ARG A 112 -6.08 -2.64 -1.74
N THR A 113 -7.02 -3.57 -1.92
CA THR A 113 -6.91 -4.58 -2.97
C THR A 113 -7.65 -4.11 -4.22
N VAL A 114 -6.98 -4.18 -5.36
CA VAL A 114 -7.53 -3.77 -6.66
C VAL A 114 -7.37 -4.88 -7.70
N PRO A 115 -8.33 -5.02 -8.63
CA PRO A 115 -8.23 -5.97 -9.73
C PRO A 115 -7.24 -5.48 -10.79
N VAL A 116 -6.65 -6.42 -11.52
CA VAL A 116 -5.79 -6.17 -12.69
C VAL A 116 -6.54 -6.62 -13.94
N GLY A 117 -6.98 -5.67 -14.75
CA GLY A 117 -7.82 -5.99 -15.92
C GLY A 117 -9.18 -6.57 -15.53
N SER A 118 -9.60 -7.65 -16.18
CA SER A 118 -10.89 -8.31 -15.93
C SER A 118 -10.74 -9.45 -14.94
N VAL A 119 -11.53 -9.44 -13.88
CA VAL A 119 -11.57 -10.51 -12.87
C VAL A 119 -12.93 -11.24 -12.88
N SER A 120 -13.01 -12.39 -12.22
CA SER A 120 -14.29 -13.11 -12.13
C SER A 120 -15.33 -12.39 -11.29
N PRO A 121 -16.64 -12.64 -11.50
CA PRO A 121 -17.70 -12.05 -10.69
C PRO A 121 -17.58 -12.34 -9.18
N GLU A 122 -17.00 -13.50 -8.83
CA GLU A 122 -16.73 -13.87 -7.43
C GLU A 122 -15.66 -12.96 -6.81
N VAL A 123 -14.62 -12.67 -7.56
CA VAL A 123 -13.53 -11.74 -7.12
C VAL A 123 -14.08 -10.33 -7.01
N GLU A 124 -14.82 -9.83 -8.00
CA GLU A 124 -15.49 -8.51 -7.92
C GLU A 124 -16.37 -8.40 -6.68
N ARG A 125 -17.18 -9.44 -6.43
CA ARG A 125 -18.04 -9.50 -5.24
C ARG A 125 -17.22 -9.46 -3.96
N LEU A 126 -16.12 -10.23 -3.87
CA LEU A 126 -15.24 -10.26 -2.70
C LEU A 126 -14.69 -8.87 -2.41
N LEU A 127 -14.12 -8.20 -3.42
CA LEU A 127 -13.53 -6.86 -3.28
C LEU A 127 -14.59 -5.86 -2.80
N ARG A 128 -15.77 -5.85 -3.44
CA ARG A 128 -16.88 -4.94 -3.08
C ARG A 128 -17.37 -5.17 -1.66
N VAL A 129 -17.65 -6.43 -1.26
CA VAL A 129 -18.17 -6.73 0.08
C VAL A 129 -17.16 -6.40 1.17
N THR A 130 -15.87 -6.61 0.90
CA THR A 130 -14.79 -6.27 1.84
C THR A 130 -14.69 -4.75 2.02
N GLU A 131 -14.82 -3.97 0.94
CA GLU A 131 -14.83 -2.51 1.02
C GLU A 131 -16.08 -2.00 1.74
N GLU A 132 -17.27 -2.53 1.43
CA GLU A 132 -18.52 -2.19 2.12
C GLU A 132 -18.43 -2.46 3.63
N ALA A 133 -17.86 -3.59 4.04
CA ALA A 133 -17.70 -3.97 5.44
C ALA A 133 -16.80 -3.01 6.24
N LEU A 134 -15.92 -2.27 5.58
CA LEU A 134 -15.07 -1.27 6.24
C LEU A 134 -15.88 -0.07 6.76
N PHE A 135 -17.04 0.20 6.18
CA PHE A 135 -17.88 1.37 6.50
C PHE A 135 -19.10 1.04 7.38
N LEU A 136 -19.24 -0.23 7.81
CA LEU A 136 -20.27 -0.66 8.75
C LEU A 136 -19.81 -0.53 10.20
#